data_7bfdb3ce177ac939b2893950cc026e11
#
_entry.id   7bfdb3ce177ac939b2893950cc026e11
#
_cell.length_a   1.000
_cell.length_b   1.000
_cell.length_c   1.000
_cell.angle_alpha   90.00
_cell.angle_beta   90.00
_cell.angle_gamma   90.00
#
_symmetry.space_group_name_H-M   'P 1'
#
loop_
_entity.id
_entity.type
_entity.pdbx_description
1 polymer ?
#
loop_
_entity_poly.entity_id
_entity_poly.type
_entity_poly.pdbx_seq_one_letter_code
_entity_poly.pdbx_strand_id
1 'polypeptide(L)'
;MDKKDQKKQTDKVITIDNYILRQKPLGSGSFGTVYLAKNKKGEYFAAKQMEFFKVTTDDLIKKNLISELKLTHKLRHENIVRLRDLIKTKNHLYLFLEFCNGETLQSFLRNYIELFHKPLSLELLQFFVRQIVKGLSYMAAHNVIHRDLKPDNIMISMQSDTRENDKLNKLLFTDDSLFTNLTIRKSVTTNDVFGDVKIEPLYYKAEYMKDLKTFTNKVKEYTIKIIDLGLAKELSKEEQAGTICGTPVFIAPEVYFSEKRNYGKKSDLWSLGSCIYYLAFARSCMSPISYEMNLVEFIKGDVSIPNKGTPTLELIDLINGLLKVDVSKRYSWNQVINHPFIINDIDKQRPFDFEGKDEYVINMKSDKNFIEHIEIVNHLSKEEATPEEMQSVFSPLHESMVDITQEFSMKDDWTIMDLK
;
A
#
# COMPACT_ATOMS: atom_id res chain seq x y z
N MET A 1 -43.34 -26.44 -18.81
CA MET A 1 -42.59 -25.22 -18.43
C MET A 1 -41.39 -25.63 -17.61
N ASP A 2 -40.28 -25.73 -18.30
CA ASP A 2 -39.06 -26.35 -17.76
C ASP A 2 -38.36 -25.43 -16.75
N LYS A 3 -38.25 -25.90 -15.52
CA LYS A 3 -37.31 -25.35 -14.56
C LYS A 3 -35.91 -25.72 -15.05
N LYS A 4 -35.21 -24.76 -15.69
CA LYS A 4 -33.78 -24.87 -15.96
C LYS A 4 -33.06 -25.02 -14.62
N ASP A 5 -32.57 -26.21 -14.37
CA ASP A 5 -31.55 -26.48 -13.36
C ASP A 5 -30.33 -25.57 -13.62
N GLN A 6 -30.22 -24.47 -12.89
CA GLN A 6 -28.97 -23.76 -12.77
C GLN A 6 -27.99 -24.69 -12.03
N LYS A 7 -27.20 -25.45 -12.79
CA LYS A 7 -26.05 -26.16 -12.24
C LYS A 7 -25.23 -25.14 -11.46
N LYS A 8 -25.28 -25.24 -10.12
CA LYS A 8 -24.36 -24.55 -9.24
C LYS A 8 -22.95 -24.94 -9.70
N GLN A 9 -22.21 -23.99 -10.26
CA GLN A 9 -20.82 -24.18 -10.62
C GLN A 9 -20.05 -24.33 -9.31
N THR A 10 -19.73 -25.57 -8.94
CA THR A 10 -18.97 -25.87 -7.73
C THR A 10 -17.54 -25.36 -7.93
N ASP A 11 -17.16 -24.35 -7.18
CA ASP A 11 -15.79 -23.84 -7.17
C ASP A 11 -14.84 -24.98 -6.78
N LYS A 12 -13.70 -25.11 -7.48
CA LYS A 12 -12.66 -26.06 -7.09
C LYS A 12 -11.88 -25.52 -5.91
N VAL A 13 -11.39 -26.38 -5.05
CA VAL A 13 -10.56 -26.04 -3.89
C VAL A 13 -9.25 -26.81 -3.94
N ILE A 14 -8.20 -26.21 -3.38
CA ILE A 14 -6.89 -26.84 -3.23
C ILE A 14 -6.67 -27.08 -1.74
N THR A 15 -6.48 -28.35 -1.36
CA THR A 15 -6.13 -28.70 0.02
C THR A 15 -4.62 -28.83 0.17
N ILE A 16 -4.04 -28.13 1.13
CA ILE A 16 -2.61 -28.14 1.44
C ILE A 16 -2.45 -28.26 2.95
N ASP A 17 -1.98 -29.41 3.43
CA ASP A 17 -1.83 -29.71 4.85
C ASP A 17 -3.13 -29.48 5.64
N ASN A 18 -3.17 -28.45 6.47
CA ASN A 18 -4.34 -28.10 7.30
C ASN A 18 -5.23 -27.02 6.68
N TYR A 19 -4.91 -26.55 5.48
CA TYR A 19 -5.59 -25.47 4.80
C TYR A 19 -6.34 -25.94 3.57
N ILE A 20 -7.52 -25.34 3.37
CA ILE A 20 -8.30 -25.45 2.14
C ILE A 20 -8.28 -24.06 1.49
N LEU A 21 -7.84 -23.97 0.24
CA LEU A 21 -7.77 -22.74 -0.55
C LEU A 21 -8.90 -22.73 -1.58
N ARG A 22 -9.63 -21.62 -1.66
CA ARG A 22 -10.60 -21.38 -2.73
C ARG A 22 -9.83 -21.10 -4.02
N GLN A 23 -10.17 -21.79 -5.12
CA GLN A 23 -9.42 -21.66 -6.37
C GLN A 23 -9.65 -20.31 -7.08
N LYS A 24 -10.78 -19.63 -6.79
CA LYS A 24 -11.00 -18.26 -7.25
C LYS A 24 -10.08 -17.32 -6.48
N PRO A 25 -9.12 -16.63 -7.14
CA PRO A 25 -8.19 -15.75 -6.45
C PRO A 25 -8.90 -14.53 -5.86
N LEU A 26 -8.36 -14.00 -4.78
CA LEU A 26 -8.70 -12.69 -4.21
C LEU A 26 -8.05 -11.57 -5.02
N GLY A 27 -6.85 -11.81 -5.56
CA GLY A 27 -6.09 -10.90 -6.37
C GLY A 27 -4.83 -11.57 -6.93
N SER A 28 -4.23 -10.95 -7.94
CA SER A 28 -2.94 -11.35 -8.51
C SER A 28 -2.06 -10.12 -8.70
N GLY A 29 -0.78 -10.25 -8.53
CA GLY A 29 0.21 -9.18 -8.71
C GLY A 29 1.57 -9.75 -9.12
N SER A 30 2.56 -8.89 -9.29
CA SER A 30 3.93 -9.23 -9.71
C SER A 30 4.59 -10.29 -8.83
N PHE A 31 4.22 -10.36 -7.56
CA PHE A 31 4.81 -11.29 -6.57
C PHE A 31 3.99 -12.57 -6.35
N GLY A 32 2.95 -12.84 -7.15
CA GLY A 32 2.16 -14.06 -7.06
C GLY A 32 0.65 -13.84 -6.97
N THR A 33 -0.08 -14.92 -6.73
CA THR A 33 -1.55 -14.93 -6.66
C THR A 33 -2.00 -15.16 -5.22
N VAL A 34 -2.99 -14.39 -4.77
CA VAL A 34 -3.53 -14.47 -3.41
C VAL A 34 -4.88 -15.18 -3.43
N TYR A 35 -5.05 -16.18 -2.58
CA TYR A 35 -6.26 -16.98 -2.43
C TYR A 35 -6.85 -16.86 -1.03
N LEU A 36 -8.16 -16.98 -0.92
CA LEU A 36 -8.79 -17.20 0.37
C LEU A 36 -8.48 -18.63 0.84
N ALA A 37 -7.96 -18.74 2.05
CA ALA A 37 -7.71 -20.03 2.70
C ALA A 37 -8.48 -20.13 4.01
N LYS A 38 -8.81 -21.37 4.41
CA LYS A 38 -9.46 -21.70 5.66
C LYS A 38 -8.76 -22.91 6.29
N ASN A 39 -8.47 -22.84 7.59
CA ASN A 39 -7.91 -24.00 8.28
C ASN A 39 -9.02 -24.92 8.87
N LYS A 40 -8.59 -26.06 9.45
CA LYS A 40 -9.52 -27.04 10.10
C LYS A 40 -10.31 -26.46 11.28
N LYS A 41 -9.83 -25.33 11.87
CA LYS A 41 -10.52 -24.65 12.97
C LYS A 41 -11.56 -23.64 12.46
N GLY A 42 -11.70 -23.48 11.14
CA GLY A 42 -12.60 -22.51 10.53
C GLY A 42 -12.06 -21.09 10.42
N GLU A 43 -10.76 -20.87 10.72
CA GLU A 43 -10.10 -19.57 10.64
C GLU A 43 -9.70 -19.26 9.22
N TYR A 44 -9.87 -18.00 8.79
CA TYR A 44 -9.55 -17.53 7.44
C TYR A 44 -8.17 -16.89 7.35
N PHE A 45 -7.54 -17.06 6.18
CA PHE A 45 -6.21 -16.55 5.86
C PHE A 45 -6.17 -16.05 4.41
N ALA A 46 -5.26 -15.14 4.11
CA ALA A 46 -4.85 -14.80 2.76
C ALA A 46 -3.62 -15.65 2.41
N ALA A 47 -3.75 -16.55 1.45
CA ALA A 47 -2.67 -17.43 1.01
C ALA A 47 -2.01 -16.87 -0.25
N LYS A 48 -0.85 -16.21 -0.13
CA LYS A 48 -0.04 -15.73 -1.26
C LYS A 48 0.76 -16.90 -1.83
N GLN A 49 0.43 -17.30 -3.06
CA GLN A 49 1.09 -18.36 -3.79
C GLN A 49 2.20 -17.79 -4.68
N MET A 50 3.38 -18.38 -4.62
CA MET A 50 4.52 -18.04 -5.46
C MET A 50 5.07 -19.32 -6.11
N GLU A 51 5.55 -19.21 -7.36
CA GLU A 51 6.21 -20.32 -8.03
C GLU A 51 7.57 -20.63 -7.38
N PHE A 52 7.74 -21.83 -6.86
CA PHE A 52 8.95 -22.19 -6.13
C PHE A 52 10.20 -22.15 -7.01
N PHE A 53 10.08 -22.52 -8.29
CA PHE A 53 11.18 -22.45 -9.25
C PHE A 53 11.68 -20.99 -9.41
N LYS A 54 10.80 -20.02 -9.63
CA LYS A 54 11.17 -18.60 -9.74
C LYS A 54 11.89 -18.09 -8.49
N VAL A 55 11.40 -18.48 -7.32
CA VAL A 55 12.01 -18.11 -6.03
C VAL A 55 13.43 -18.68 -5.87
N THR A 56 13.71 -19.87 -6.43
CA THR A 56 15.00 -20.54 -6.24
C THR A 56 16.03 -20.22 -7.32
N THR A 57 15.60 -19.81 -8.51
CA THR A 57 16.49 -19.51 -9.65
C THR A 57 16.86 -18.03 -9.75
N ASP A 58 16.07 -17.13 -9.13
CA ASP A 58 16.34 -15.70 -9.11
C ASP A 58 16.78 -15.27 -7.70
N ASP A 59 18.06 -14.94 -7.58
CA ASP A 59 18.67 -14.56 -6.29
C ASP A 59 18.05 -13.26 -5.72
N LEU A 60 17.61 -12.33 -6.57
CA LEU A 60 16.98 -11.10 -6.13
C LEU A 60 15.58 -11.38 -5.55
N ILE A 61 14.76 -12.18 -6.25
CA ILE A 61 13.45 -12.62 -5.77
C ILE A 61 13.61 -13.39 -4.46
N LYS A 62 14.57 -14.30 -4.39
CA LYS A 62 14.89 -15.08 -3.19
C LYS A 62 15.26 -14.17 -2.01
N LYS A 63 16.18 -13.23 -2.22
CA LYS A 63 16.63 -12.27 -1.19
C LYS A 63 15.49 -11.39 -0.70
N ASN A 64 14.69 -10.86 -1.60
CA ASN A 64 13.53 -10.02 -1.26
C ASN A 64 12.48 -10.82 -0.46
N LEU A 65 12.18 -12.04 -0.87
CA LEU A 65 11.24 -12.90 -0.17
C LEU A 65 11.72 -13.29 1.23
N ILE A 66 12.99 -13.63 1.40
CA ILE A 66 13.56 -13.91 2.74
C ILE A 66 13.42 -12.67 3.63
N SER A 67 13.71 -11.48 3.09
CA SER A 67 13.53 -10.22 3.82
C SER A 67 12.07 -9.99 4.20
N GLU A 68 11.12 -10.14 3.25
CA GLU A 68 9.68 -10.04 3.49
C GLU A 68 9.22 -10.98 4.60
N LEU A 69 9.62 -12.24 4.56
CA LEU A 69 9.26 -13.24 5.55
C LEU A 69 9.78 -12.87 6.95
N LYS A 70 11.08 -12.51 7.05
CA LYS A 70 11.69 -12.10 8.32
C LYS A 70 11.02 -10.87 8.89
N LEU A 71 10.77 -9.85 8.07
CA LEU A 71 10.14 -8.60 8.52
C LEU A 71 8.67 -8.79 8.91
N THR A 72 7.87 -9.47 8.07
CA THR A 72 6.45 -9.74 8.36
C THR A 72 6.27 -10.59 9.62
N HIS A 73 7.25 -11.42 9.93
CA HIS A 73 7.24 -12.21 11.16
C HIS A 73 7.73 -11.42 12.38
N LYS A 74 8.76 -10.57 12.22
CA LYS A 74 9.38 -9.75 13.28
C LYS A 74 8.45 -8.62 13.73
N LEU A 75 7.80 -7.95 12.78
CA LEU A 75 6.94 -6.81 13.04
C LEU A 75 5.57 -7.27 13.60
N ARG A 76 5.31 -6.93 14.87
CA ARG A 76 4.09 -7.32 15.56
C ARG A 76 3.33 -6.07 16.01
N HIS A 77 2.40 -5.65 15.19
CA HIS A 77 1.62 -4.44 15.44
C HIS A 77 0.19 -4.59 14.90
N GLU A 78 -0.78 -4.00 15.59
CA GLU A 78 -2.19 -4.08 15.18
C GLU A 78 -2.47 -3.55 13.77
N ASN A 79 -1.67 -2.59 13.29
CA ASN A 79 -1.82 -1.99 11.97
C ASN A 79 -0.83 -2.55 10.92
N ILE A 80 -0.22 -3.70 11.15
CA ILE A 80 0.65 -4.39 10.19
C ILE A 80 0.14 -5.82 10.01
N VAL A 81 0.06 -6.28 8.75
CA VAL A 81 -0.35 -7.65 8.43
C VAL A 81 0.64 -8.65 9.01
N ARG A 82 0.14 -9.78 9.50
CA ARG A 82 0.95 -10.80 10.14
C ARG A 82 1.08 -12.05 9.30
N LEU A 83 2.31 -12.59 9.21
CA LEU A 83 2.57 -13.93 8.66
C LEU A 83 2.17 -15.00 9.69
N ARG A 84 1.35 -15.95 9.26
CA ARG A 84 0.80 -17.01 10.12
C ARG A 84 1.43 -18.37 9.89
N ASP A 85 1.70 -18.69 8.63
CA ASP A 85 2.32 -19.95 8.28
C ASP A 85 3.04 -19.85 6.93
N LEU A 86 3.95 -20.78 6.68
CA LEU A 86 4.71 -20.90 5.45
C LEU A 86 4.75 -22.38 5.03
N ILE A 87 4.19 -22.69 3.87
CA ILE A 87 4.11 -24.06 3.38
C ILE A 87 4.68 -24.16 1.97
N LYS A 88 5.58 -25.12 1.79
CA LYS A 88 6.16 -25.49 0.50
C LYS A 88 5.45 -26.71 -0.08
N THR A 89 5.04 -26.63 -1.33
CA THR A 89 4.61 -27.77 -2.14
C THR A 89 5.69 -28.11 -3.20
N LYS A 90 5.45 -29.08 -4.04
CA LYS A 90 6.40 -29.43 -5.11
C LYS A 90 6.73 -28.24 -6.02
N ASN A 91 5.71 -27.44 -6.37
CA ASN A 91 5.81 -26.38 -7.38
C ASN A 91 5.66 -24.96 -6.81
N HIS A 92 5.11 -24.81 -5.61
CA HIS A 92 4.77 -23.51 -5.07
C HIS A 92 5.19 -23.35 -3.61
N LEU A 93 5.40 -22.10 -3.24
CA LEU A 93 5.51 -21.62 -1.88
C LEU A 93 4.25 -20.84 -1.54
N TYR A 94 3.67 -21.09 -0.37
CA TYR A 94 2.47 -20.43 0.12
C TYR A 94 2.75 -19.70 1.43
N LEU A 95 2.52 -18.38 1.42
CA LEU A 95 2.56 -17.56 2.60
C LEU A 95 1.13 -17.39 3.11
N PHE A 96 0.83 -17.91 4.30
CA PHE A 96 -0.46 -17.71 4.94
C PHE A 96 -0.40 -16.46 5.82
N LEU A 97 -1.04 -15.41 5.37
CA LEU A 97 -1.12 -14.11 6.04
C LEU A 97 -2.44 -13.97 6.79
N GLU A 98 -2.48 -13.09 7.76
CA GLU A 98 -3.72 -12.63 8.39
C GLU A 98 -4.70 -12.18 7.31
N PHE A 99 -5.96 -12.65 7.40
CA PHE A 99 -6.98 -12.29 6.43
C PHE A 99 -7.65 -10.98 6.82
N CYS A 100 -7.51 -9.98 5.96
CA CYS A 100 -8.24 -8.73 6.05
C CYS A 100 -9.56 -8.88 5.30
N ASN A 101 -10.68 -8.83 6.01
CA ASN A 101 -12.01 -9.08 5.44
C ASN A 101 -12.69 -7.82 4.87
N GLY A 102 -11.99 -6.70 4.84
CA GLY A 102 -12.40 -5.49 4.17
C GLY A 102 -11.77 -5.36 2.79
N GLU A 103 -11.64 -4.13 2.35
CA GLU A 103 -11.04 -3.78 1.07
C GLU A 103 -9.83 -2.87 1.25
N THR A 104 -9.09 -2.58 0.19
CA THR A 104 -7.99 -1.60 0.23
C THR A 104 -8.55 -0.19 0.41
N LEU A 105 -7.77 0.72 0.98
CA LEU A 105 -8.20 2.13 1.10
C LEU A 105 -8.44 2.78 -0.27
N GLN A 106 -7.77 2.30 -1.33
CA GLN A 106 -8.02 2.71 -2.71
C GLN A 106 -9.45 2.36 -3.14
N SER A 107 -9.83 1.09 -2.98
CA SER A 107 -11.18 0.62 -3.33
C SER A 107 -12.25 1.25 -2.44
N PHE A 108 -11.96 1.39 -1.15
CA PHE A 108 -12.85 2.05 -0.21
C PHE A 108 -13.15 3.51 -0.59
N LEU A 109 -12.12 4.28 -0.92
CA LEU A 109 -12.29 5.68 -1.34
C LEU A 109 -13.17 5.79 -2.59
N ARG A 110 -12.90 4.94 -3.59
CA ARG A 110 -13.73 4.89 -4.82
C ARG A 110 -15.18 4.58 -4.50
N ASN A 111 -15.43 3.48 -3.77
CA ASN A 111 -16.78 3.05 -3.42
C ASN A 111 -17.49 4.07 -2.52
N TYR A 112 -16.76 4.72 -1.60
CA TYR A 112 -17.30 5.79 -0.76
C TYR A 112 -17.79 6.99 -1.60
N ILE A 113 -16.98 7.43 -2.57
CA ILE A 113 -17.35 8.54 -3.47
C ILE A 113 -18.56 8.15 -4.35
N GLU A 114 -18.59 6.92 -4.88
CA GLU A 114 -19.72 6.42 -5.65
C GLU A 114 -21.03 6.40 -4.82
N LEU A 115 -20.95 6.05 -3.54
CA LEU A 115 -22.11 5.96 -2.65
C LEU A 115 -22.61 7.31 -2.15
N PHE A 116 -21.71 8.19 -1.75
CA PHE A 116 -22.06 9.42 -1.04
C PHE A 116 -21.89 10.69 -1.89
N HIS A 117 -21.30 10.58 -3.08
CA HIS A 117 -20.99 11.71 -3.98
C HIS A 117 -20.22 12.86 -3.27
N LYS A 118 -19.36 12.52 -2.34
CA LYS A 118 -18.58 13.44 -1.50
C LYS A 118 -17.16 12.92 -1.30
N PRO A 119 -16.19 13.81 -1.09
CA PRO A 119 -14.86 13.40 -0.62
C PRO A 119 -14.98 12.75 0.77
N LEU A 120 -13.92 12.03 1.15
CA LEU A 120 -13.87 11.36 2.45
C LEU A 120 -14.08 12.37 3.57
N SER A 121 -14.94 12.03 4.55
CA SER A 121 -15.15 12.92 5.70
C SER A 121 -13.84 13.08 6.47
N LEU A 122 -13.63 14.29 7.03
CA LEU A 122 -12.43 14.58 7.81
C LEU A 122 -12.26 13.60 8.99
N GLU A 123 -13.37 13.14 9.58
CA GLU A 123 -13.40 12.18 10.67
C GLU A 123 -12.86 10.79 10.23
N LEU A 124 -13.28 10.30 9.08
CA LEU A 124 -12.77 9.04 8.52
C LEU A 124 -11.32 9.18 8.06
N LEU A 125 -10.97 10.30 7.43
CA LEU A 125 -9.60 10.58 7.03
C LEU A 125 -8.68 10.56 8.24
N GLN A 126 -9.01 11.28 9.31
CA GLN A 126 -8.21 11.30 10.53
C GLN A 126 -8.11 9.91 11.17
N PHE A 127 -9.22 9.16 11.21
CA PHE A 127 -9.26 7.81 11.72
C PHE A 127 -8.28 6.88 10.99
N PHE A 128 -8.27 6.94 9.64
CA PHE A 128 -7.33 6.13 8.85
C PHE A 128 -5.89 6.61 9.03
N VAL A 129 -5.65 7.91 8.92
CA VAL A 129 -4.29 8.49 9.02
C VAL A 129 -3.65 8.18 10.38
N ARG A 130 -4.39 8.28 11.48
CA ARG A 130 -3.90 7.90 12.82
C ARG A 130 -3.39 6.46 12.87
N GLN A 131 -4.10 5.54 12.27
CA GLN A 131 -3.72 4.13 12.25
C GLN A 131 -2.54 3.85 11.31
N ILE A 132 -2.49 4.51 10.14
CA ILE A 132 -1.33 4.43 9.22
C ILE A 132 -0.08 4.93 9.94
N VAL A 133 -0.16 6.10 10.60
CA VAL A 133 0.95 6.67 11.36
C VAL A 133 1.41 5.73 12.46
N LYS A 134 0.50 5.09 13.21
CA LYS A 134 0.86 4.09 14.23
C LYS A 134 1.68 2.94 13.64
N GLY A 135 1.21 2.33 12.55
CA GLY A 135 1.90 1.22 11.90
C GLY A 135 3.28 1.61 11.36
N LEU A 136 3.36 2.71 10.61
CA LEU A 136 4.61 3.17 10.01
C LEU A 136 5.62 3.68 11.04
N SER A 137 5.17 4.39 12.08
CA SER A 137 6.08 4.83 13.16
C SER A 137 6.66 3.66 13.93
N TYR A 138 5.87 2.59 14.13
CA TYR A 138 6.35 1.33 14.69
C TYR A 138 7.42 0.70 13.79
N MET A 139 7.22 0.64 12.47
CA MET A 139 8.24 0.16 11.53
C MET A 139 9.52 1.00 11.62
N ALA A 140 9.38 2.34 11.57
CA ALA A 140 10.52 3.26 11.66
C ALA A 140 11.30 3.13 12.98
N ALA A 141 10.62 2.88 14.12
CA ALA A 141 11.25 2.60 15.40
C ALA A 141 12.09 1.29 15.38
N HIS A 142 11.69 0.31 14.55
CA HIS A 142 12.42 -0.93 14.33
C HIS A 142 13.45 -0.85 13.19
N ASN A 143 13.77 0.37 12.70
CA ASN A 143 14.66 0.63 11.57
C ASN A 143 14.17 0.03 10.24
N VAL A 144 12.88 -0.22 10.08
CA VAL A 144 12.28 -0.74 8.86
C VAL A 144 11.62 0.37 8.08
N ILE A 145 11.85 0.40 6.77
CA ILE A 145 11.18 1.26 5.79
C ILE A 145 10.30 0.41 4.88
N HIS A 146 9.13 0.95 4.51
CA HIS A 146 8.13 0.23 3.70
C HIS A 146 8.45 0.28 2.20
N ARG A 147 8.82 1.44 1.69
CA ARG A 147 9.22 1.76 0.29
C ARG A 147 8.11 1.73 -0.76
N ASP A 148 6.94 1.16 -0.50
CA ASP A 148 5.78 1.15 -1.42
C ASP A 148 4.49 1.44 -0.65
N LEU A 149 4.47 2.50 0.15
CA LEU A 149 3.26 2.92 0.83
C LEU A 149 2.33 3.60 -0.18
N LYS A 150 1.14 3.04 -0.32
CA LYS A 150 0.04 3.54 -1.16
C LYS A 150 -1.30 3.03 -0.63
N PRO A 151 -2.43 3.64 -1.02
CA PRO A 151 -3.75 3.19 -0.55
C PRO A 151 -4.09 1.75 -0.88
N ASP A 152 -3.52 1.17 -1.97
CA ASP A 152 -3.69 -0.24 -2.34
C ASP A 152 -3.00 -1.20 -1.36
N ASN A 153 -1.93 -0.74 -0.70
CA ASN A 153 -1.19 -1.53 0.28
C ASN A 153 -1.67 -1.32 1.73
N ILE A 154 -2.87 -0.74 1.90
CA ILE A 154 -3.51 -0.54 3.20
C ILE A 154 -4.92 -1.12 3.13
N MET A 155 -5.22 -2.14 3.93
CA MET A 155 -6.51 -2.80 3.96
C MET A 155 -7.30 -2.51 5.24
N ILE A 156 -8.62 -2.47 5.11
CA ILE A 156 -9.54 -2.41 6.25
C ILE A 156 -9.79 -3.84 6.75
N SER A 157 -9.77 -4.06 8.06
CA SER A 157 -9.94 -5.38 8.67
C SER A 157 -10.79 -5.30 9.92
N MET A 158 -11.73 -6.23 10.08
CA MET A 158 -12.52 -6.37 11.31
C MET A 158 -11.74 -7.00 12.46
N GLN A 159 -10.67 -7.74 12.18
CA GLN A 159 -9.98 -8.54 13.18
C GLN A 159 -8.51 -8.17 13.26
N SER A 160 -8.03 -7.92 14.49
CA SER A 160 -6.61 -8.00 14.79
C SER A 160 -6.35 -9.35 15.44
N ASP A 161 -5.57 -10.21 14.78
CA ASP A 161 -5.17 -11.48 15.36
C ASP A 161 -3.75 -11.34 15.94
N THR A 162 -3.64 -11.45 17.25
CA THR A 162 -2.39 -11.26 18.03
C THR A 162 -1.71 -12.59 18.40
N ARG A 163 -2.26 -13.75 18.01
CA ARG A 163 -1.74 -15.07 18.40
C ARG A 163 -0.34 -15.34 17.87
N GLU A 164 0.49 -15.97 18.68
CA GLU A 164 1.86 -16.33 18.32
C GLU A 164 1.96 -17.67 17.59
N ASN A 165 3.01 -17.83 16.78
CA ASN A 165 3.35 -19.08 16.12
C ASN A 165 4.83 -19.44 16.34
N ASP A 166 5.12 -20.18 17.41
CA ASP A 166 6.48 -20.57 17.82
C ASP A 166 7.19 -21.45 16.77
N LYS A 167 6.41 -22.22 16.00
CA LYS A 167 6.96 -23.05 14.92
C LYS A 167 7.57 -22.18 13.82
N LEU A 168 6.93 -21.07 13.50
CA LEU A 168 7.40 -20.14 12.48
C LEU A 168 8.65 -19.38 12.97
N ASN A 169 8.74 -19.08 14.27
CA ASN A 169 9.93 -18.48 14.90
C ASN A 169 11.18 -19.33 14.62
N LYS A 170 11.10 -20.64 14.92
CA LYS A 170 12.22 -21.57 14.70
C LYS A 170 12.63 -21.66 13.24
N LEU A 171 11.65 -21.62 12.31
CA LEU A 171 11.91 -21.77 10.89
C LEU A 171 12.62 -20.56 10.27
N LEU A 172 12.21 -19.33 10.66
CA LEU A 172 12.66 -18.10 9.99
C LEU A 172 14.01 -17.56 10.51
N PHE A 173 14.44 -17.97 11.70
CA PHE A 173 15.63 -17.39 12.35
C PHE A 173 16.80 -18.34 12.52
N THR A 174 16.70 -19.58 12.02
CA THR A 174 17.73 -20.59 12.30
C THR A 174 18.81 -20.73 11.23
N ASP A 175 18.65 -20.24 10.00
CA ASP A 175 19.74 -20.29 8.99
C ASP A 175 19.32 -19.74 7.60
N ASP A 176 20.30 -19.50 6.70
CA ASP A 176 20.12 -19.16 5.28
C ASP A 176 19.53 -20.32 4.44
N SER A 177 19.39 -21.49 5.03
CA SER A 177 18.80 -22.69 4.43
C SER A 177 17.27 -22.76 4.50
N LEU A 178 16.58 -21.63 4.69
CA LEU A 178 15.10 -21.55 4.86
C LEU A 178 14.32 -22.44 3.89
N PHE A 179 14.63 -22.36 2.59
CA PHE A 179 13.87 -23.11 1.58
C PHE A 179 14.24 -24.60 1.49
N THR A 180 15.43 -24.97 1.92
CA THR A 180 15.86 -26.38 1.97
C THR A 180 15.27 -27.11 3.16
N ASN A 181 15.06 -26.41 4.28
CA ASN A 181 14.51 -26.96 5.53
C ASN A 181 12.98 -27.06 5.52
N LEU A 182 12.31 -26.45 4.53
CA LEU A 182 10.86 -26.57 4.39
C LEU A 182 10.46 -27.96 3.88
N THR A 183 9.70 -28.71 4.67
CA THR A 183 9.13 -29.99 4.26
C THR A 183 8.12 -29.79 3.14
N ILE A 184 8.28 -30.53 2.03
CA ILE A 184 7.34 -30.52 0.91
C ILE A 184 6.01 -31.14 1.36
N ARG A 185 4.90 -30.38 1.22
CA ARG A 185 3.55 -30.86 1.49
C ARG A 185 2.83 -31.21 0.19
N LYS A 186 1.97 -32.22 0.24
CA LYS A 186 1.10 -32.59 -0.88
C LYS A 186 -0.03 -31.57 -1.01
N SER A 187 -0.36 -31.20 -2.24
CA SER A 187 -1.56 -30.44 -2.57
C SER A 187 -2.52 -31.32 -3.35
N VAL A 188 -3.81 -31.28 -3.03
CA VAL A 188 -4.87 -32.04 -3.69
C VAL A 188 -5.97 -31.07 -4.11
N THR A 189 -6.41 -31.16 -5.36
CA THR A 189 -7.56 -30.38 -5.86
C THR A 189 -8.82 -31.24 -5.78
N THR A 190 -9.85 -30.73 -5.12
CA THR A 190 -11.14 -31.39 -4.95
C THR A 190 -12.30 -30.45 -5.32
N ASN A 191 -13.50 -30.99 -5.44
CA ASN A 191 -14.71 -30.16 -5.58
C ASN A 191 -15.04 -29.48 -4.26
N ASP A 192 -15.71 -28.35 -4.35
CA ASP A 192 -15.86 -27.35 -3.30
C ASP A 192 -16.51 -27.88 -2.00
N VAL A 193 -15.85 -27.57 -0.89
CA VAL A 193 -16.39 -27.70 0.49
C VAL A 193 -16.41 -26.31 1.18
N PHE A 194 -16.07 -25.23 0.48
CA PHE A 194 -15.96 -23.88 1.08
C PHE A 194 -17.32 -23.26 1.38
N GLY A 195 -18.37 -23.67 0.63
CA GLY A 195 -19.67 -23.02 0.65
C GLY A 195 -19.65 -21.61 0.04
N ASP A 196 -20.80 -20.98 -0.10
CA ASP A 196 -20.94 -19.60 -0.56
C ASP A 196 -20.51 -18.61 0.53
N VAL A 197 -19.21 -18.52 0.81
CA VAL A 197 -18.69 -17.49 1.71
C VAL A 197 -18.65 -16.17 0.95
N LYS A 198 -19.64 -15.32 1.16
CA LYS A 198 -19.59 -13.93 0.73
C LYS A 198 -18.68 -13.15 1.68
N ILE A 199 -17.56 -12.66 1.15
CA ILE A 199 -16.65 -11.79 1.88
C ILE A 199 -16.99 -10.37 1.46
N GLU A 200 -18.09 -9.85 1.96
CA GLU A 200 -18.45 -8.44 1.80
C GLU A 200 -18.22 -7.74 3.13
N PRO A 201 -17.57 -6.56 3.11
CA PRO A 201 -17.41 -5.77 4.32
C PRO A 201 -18.77 -5.43 4.93
N LEU A 202 -18.92 -5.66 6.25
CA LEU A 202 -20.20 -5.47 6.94
C LEU A 202 -20.70 -4.02 6.90
N TYR A 203 -19.81 -3.03 6.72
CA TYR A 203 -20.20 -1.62 6.64
C TYR A 203 -21.02 -1.29 5.37
N TYR A 204 -21.02 -2.15 4.34
CA TYR A 204 -21.89 -2.00 3.16
C TYR A 204 -23.29 -2.60 3.32
N LYS A 205 -23.64 -3.11 4.49
CA LYS A 205 -25.03 -3.51 4.72
C LYS A 205 -25.97 -2.29 4.70
N ALA A 206 -27.14 -2.47 4.08
CA ALA A 206 -28.12 -1.40 3.91
C ALA A 206 -28.46 -0.66 5.22
N GLU A 207 -28.41 -1.35 6.38
CA GLU A 207 -28.65 -0.75 7.68
C GLU A 207 -27.60 0.31 8.09
N TYR A 208 -26.34 0.17 7.61
CA TYR A 208 -25.26 1.12 7.89
C TYR A 208 -25.11 2.20 6.82
N MET A 209 -25.64 1.95 5.60
CA MET A 209 -25.58 2.90 4.49
C MET A 209 -26.71 3.93 4.48
N LYS A 210 -27.59 3.94 5.49
CA LYS A 210 -28.73 4.85 5.59
C LYS A 210 -28.33 6.33 5.65
N ASP A 211 -27.25 6.61 6.36
CA ASP A 211 -26.70 7.95 6.49
C ASP A 211 -25.18 7.89 6.75
N LEU A 212 -24.50 9.01 6.45
CA LEU A 212 -23.05 9.10 6.55
C LEU A 212 -22.53 8.89 7.98
N LYS A 213 -23.26 9.33 9.00
CA LYS A 213 -22.83 9.21 10.41
C LYS A 213 -22.85 7.74 10.85
N THR A 214 -23.93 7.03 10.55
CA THR A 214 -24.06 5.57 10.84
C THR A 214 -22.99 4.78 10.13
N PHE A 215 -22.73 5.08 8.84
CA PHE A 215 -21.68 4.46 8.06
C PHE A 215 -20.30 4.72 8.68
N THR A 216 -19.98 5.99 8.98
CA THR A 216 -18.73 6.40 9.61
C THR A 216 -18.49 5.67 10.92
N ASN A 217 -19.48 5.61 11.80
CA ASN A 217 -19.39 4.90 13.06
C ASN A 217 -19.11 3.40 12.86
N LYS A 218 -19.75 2.78 11.85
CA LYS A 218 -19.51 1.37 11.54
C LYS A 218 -18.11 1.12 11.01
N VAL A 219 -17.60 1.97 10.13
CA VAL A 219 -16.23 1.87 9.61
C VAL A 219 -15.20 2.03 10.74
N LYS A 220 -15.46 2.88 11.72
CA LYS A 220 -14.57 3.09 12.88
C LYS A 220 -14.46 1.90 13.85
N GLU A 221 -15.30 0.88 13.71
CA GLU A 221 -15.13 -0.39 14.43
C GLU A 221 -14.03 -1.28 13.82
N TYR A 222 -13.48 -0.89 12.67
CA TYR A 222 -12.48 -1.66 11.95
C TYR A 222 -11.07 -1.13 12.24
N THR A 223 -10.11 -2.03 12.05
CA THR A 223 -8.68 -1.71 12.08
C THR A 223 -8.18 -1.61 10.65
N ILE A 224 -7.18 -0.76 10.37
CA ILE A 224 -6.46 -0.85 9.11
C ILE A 224 -5.18 -1.68 9.28
N LYS A 225 -4.77 -2.34 8.20
CA LYS A 225 -3.57 -3.14 8.12
C LYS A 225 -2.71 -2.68 6.95
N ILE A 226 -1.47 -2.33 7.22
CA ILE A 226 -0.44 -2.17 6.20
C ILE A 226 -0.09 -3.57 5.73
N ILE A 227 -0.24 -3.82 4.43
CA ILE A 227 0.02 -5.10 3.78
C ILE A 227 1.22 -4.96 2.84
N ASP A 228 1.70 -6.09 2.31
CA ASP A 228 2.77 -6.16 1.31
C ASP A 228 4.10 -5.53 1.75
N LEU A 229 4.84 -6.27 2.55
CA LEU A 229 6.21 -5.94 2.96
C LEU A 229 7.27 -6.45 1.96
N GLY A 230 6.88 -6.85 0.74
CA GLY A 230 7.77 -7.41 -0.28
C GLY A 230 8.89 -6.46 -0.71
N LEU A 231 8.68 -5.17 -0.59
CA LEU A 231 9.69 -4.15 -0.84
C LEU A 231 10.28 -3.55 0.46
N ALA A 232 9.76 -3.90 1.63
CA ALA A 232 10.25 -3.37 2.90
C ALA A 232 11.71 -3.81 3.17
N LYS A 233 12.46 -2.93 3.82
CA LYS A 233 13.86 -3.19 4.16
C LYS A 233 14.21 -2.70 5.56
N GLU A 234 14.99 -3.51 6.30
CA GLU A 234 15.64 -3.08 7.53
C GLU A 234 16.90 -2.28 7.20
N LEU A 235 17.00 -1.07 7.73
CA LEU A 235 18.16 -0.20 7.54
C LEU A 235 19.27 -0.60 8.53
N SER A 236 20.37 -1.11 8.02
CA SER A 236 21.62 -1.24 8.80
C SER A 236 22.34 0.09 8.87
N LYS A 237 23.32 0.22 9.79
CA LYS A 237 24.10 1.46 9.94
C LYS A 237 24.93 1.82 8.69
N GLU A 238 25.17 0.87 7.79
CA GLU A 238 26.07 0.99 6.64
C GLU A 238 25.40 0.78 5.29
N GLU A 239 24.19 0.21 5.24
CA GLU A 239 23.49 -0.07 3.97
C GLU A 239 22.40 0.93 3.67
N GLN A 240 22.53 1.59 2.54
CA GLN A 240 21.45 2.34 1.88
C GLN A 240 20.76 1.41 0.89
N ALA A 241 19.44 1.48 0.79
CA ALA A 241 18.67 0.64 -0.11
C ALA A 241 18.84 1.13 -1.56
N GLY A 242 19.59 0.39 -2.36
CA GLY A 242 20.07 0.82 -3.66
C GLY A 242 19.21 0.55 -4.88
N THR A 243 17.92 0.15 -4.75
CA THR A 243 17.05 -0.17 -5.90
C THR A 243 15.84 0.76 -5.92
N ILE A 244 15.55 1.41 -7.07
CA ILE A 244 14.28 2.13 -7.24
C ILE A 244 13.17 1.09 -7.25
N CYS A 245 12.21 1.25 -6.35
CA CYS A 245 11.04 0.40 -6.24
C CYS A 245 9.89 1.21 -5.63
N GLY A 246 8.67 0.75 -5.81
CA GLY A 246 7.46 1.41 -5.35
C GLY A 246 6.66 2.05 -6.49
N THR A 247 5.48 2.54 -6.16
CA THR A 247 4.57 3.15 -7.12
C THR A 247 4.94 4.62 -7.35
N PRO A 248 5.20 5.04 -8.59
CA PRO A 248 5.81 6.33 -8.92
C PRO A 248 5.25 7.55 -8.20
N VAL A 249 3.94 7.74 -8.20
CA VAL A 249 3.28 8.91 -7.60
C VAL A 249 3.42 9.01 -6.07
N PHE A 250 3.94 7.96 -5.43
CA PHE A 250 4.19 7.91 -3.99
C PHE A 250 5.68 7.87 -3.65
N ILE A 251 6.58 7.75 -4.65
CA ILE A 251 8.04 7.69 -4.42
C ILE A 251 8.58 9.07 -4.03
N ALA A 252 9.43 9.09 -3.03
CA ALA A 252 10.09 10.32 -2.59
C ALA A 252 11.13 10.80 -3.62
N PRO A 253 11.26 12.14 -3.84
CA PRO A 253 12.18 12.72 -4.82
C PRO A 253 13.64 12.28 -4.66
N GLU A 254 14.12 12.22 -3.42
CA GLU A 254 15.49 11.80 -3.14
C GLU A 254 15.78 10.34 -3.49
N VAL A 255 14.74 9.52 -3.58
CA VAL A 255 14.85 8.12 -4.01
C VAL A 255 14.96 8.03 -5.52
N TYR A 256 14.21 8.86 -6.21
CA TYR A 256 14.14 8.85 -7.66
C TYR A 256 15.38 9.46 -8.31
N PHE A 257 15.84 10.62 -7.79
CA PHE A 257 16.94 11.40 -8.39
C PHE A 257 18.34 11.10 -7.83
N SER A 258 18.46 10.33 -6.76
CA SER A 258 19.76 10.05 -6.18
C SER A 258 20.50 8.93 -6.92
N GLU A 259 21.70 9.19 -7.43
CA GLU A 259 22.60 8.16 -7.95
C GLU A 259 22.83 7.03 -6.93
N LYS A 260 22.91 7.38 -5.65
CA LYS A 260 23.08 6.42 -4.53
C LYS A 260 21.76 5.84 -4.04
N ARG A 261 20.60 6.27 -4.62
CA ARG A 261 19.25 5.76 -4.30
C ARG A 261 18.99 5.62 -2.80
N ASN A 262 19.18 6.73 -2.10
CA ASN A 262 19.20 6.77 -0.63
C ASN A 262 17.79 6.71 -0.04
N TYR A 263 17.23 5.50 0.12
CA TYR A 263 16.06 5.34 0.99
C TYR A 263 16.46 5.56 2.45
N GLY A 264 15.85 6.57 3.06
CA GLY A 264 15.95 6.80 4.49
C GLY A 264 14.57 6.68 5.15
N LYS A 265 14.54 6.73 6.50
CA LYS A 265 13.26 6.71 7.26
C LYS A 265 12.30 7.84 6.88
N LYS A 266 12.79 8.92 6.29
CA LYS A 266 11.97 10.05 5.82
C LYS A 266 11.37 9.86 4.43
N SER A 267 11.79 8.83 3.67
CA SER A 267 11.16 8.52 2.38
C SER A 267 9.72 8.04 2.55
N ASP A 268 9.46 7.19 3.56
CA ASP A 268 8.08 6.77 3.88
C ASP A 268 7.19 7.93 4.36
N LEU A 269 7.78 9.00 4.91
CA LEU A 269 7.03 10.20 5.29
C LEU A 269 6.53 10.99 4.08
N TRP A 270 7.30 11.02 2.99
CA TRP A 270 6.83 11.55 1.72
C TRP A 270 5.66 10.72 1.17
N SER A 271 5.84 9.40 1.10
CA SER A 271 4.79 8.48 0.65
C SER A 271 3.52 8.61 1.50
N LEU A 272 3.66 8.81 2.81
CA LEU A 272 2.56 9.11 3.73
C LEU A 272 1.85 10.42 3.35
N GLY A 273 2.59 11.49 3.05
CA GLY A 273 2.04 12.78 2.63
C GLY A 273 1.25 12.66 1.33
N SER A 274 1.80 11.96 0.32
CA SER A 274 1.11 11.68 -0.94
C SER A 274 -0.15 10.83 -0.73
N CYS A 275 -0.08 9.82 0.14
CA CYS A 275 -1.21 8.97 0.50
C CYS A 275 -2.33 9.77 1.22
N ILE A 276 -1.98 10.62 2.19
CA ILE A 276 -2.93 11.49 2.89
C ILE A 276 -3.60 12.46 1.90
N TYR A 277 -2.82 13.07 1.02
CA TYR A 277 -3.34 13.96 -0.02
C TYR A 277 -4.35 13.23 -0.92
N TYR A 278 -3.99 12.02 -1.38
CA TYR A 278 -4.87 11.21 -2.21
C TYR A 278 -6.18 10.85 -1.49
N LEU A 279 -6.11 10.42 -0.24
CA LEU A 279 -7.30 10.08 0.56
C LEU A 279 -8.18 11.30 0.84
N ALA A 280 -7.58 12.48 1.05
CA ALA A 280 -8.31 13.71 1.34
C ALA A 280 -9.04 14.27 0.12
N PHE A 281 -8.40 14.21 -1.06
CA PHE A 281 -8.84 14.95 -2.24
C PHE A 281 -9.23 14.06 -3.43
N ALA A 282 -9.12 12.74 -3.29
CA ALA A 282 -9.39 11.74 -4.33
C ALA A 282 -8.64 11.99 -5.65
N ARG A 283 -7.47 12.62 -5.56
CA ARG A 283 -6.58 12.86 -6.71
C ARG A 283 -5.12 12.78 -6.26
N SER A 284 -4.24 12.44 -7.18
CA SER A 284 -2.80 12.49 -6.91
C SER A 284 -2.34 13.93 -6.70
N CYS A 285 -1.37 14.12 -5.80
CA CYS A 285 -0.68 15.41 -5.68
C CYS A 285 0.25 15.67 -6.89
N MET A 286 0.56 14.63 -7.66
CA MET A 286 1.32 14.69 -8.91
C MET A 286 0.41 14.39 -10.11
N SER A 287 0.63 15.09 -11.24
CA SER A 287 -0.11 14.83 -12.47
C SER A 287 0.32 13.48 -13.09
N PRO A 288 -0.58 12.66 -13.63
CA PRO A 288 -0.24 11.36 -14.22
C PRO A 288 0.42 11.42 -15.61
N ILE A 289 0.64 12.62 -16.20
CA ILE A 289 1.20 12.78 -17.56
C ILE A 289 2.68 12.42 -17.54
N SER A 290 3.14 11.50 -18.35
CA SER A 290 4.51 10.97 -18.51
C SER A 290 5.48 11.08 -17.29
N TYR A 291 5.88 9.93 -16.81
CA TYR A 291 6.59 9.73 -15.54
C TYR A 291 7.89 10.54 -15.37
N GLU A 292 8.66 10.71 -16.44
CA GLU A 292 9.98 11.35 -16.39
C GLU A 292 9.92 12.89 -16.35
N MET A 293 8.98 13.48 -17.07
CA MET A 293 8.79 14.94 -17.06
C MET A 293 8.11 15.42 -15.77
N ASN A 294 7.27 14.60 -15.17
CA ASN A 294 6.36 15.04 -14.11
C ASN A 294 7.00 15.22 -12.75
N LEU A 295 7.97 14.39 -12.39
CA LEU A 295 8.60 14.57 -11.07
C LEU A 295 9.46 15.83 -11.07
N VAL A 296 10.08 16.17 -12.19
CA VAL A 296 10.83 17.45 -12.35
C VAL A 296 9.86 18.64 -12.37
N GLU A 297 8.76 18.54 -13.12
CA GLU A 297 7.73 19.59 -13.13
C GLU A 297 7.03 19.71 -11.77
N PHE A 298 6.74 18.58 -11.11
CA PHE A 298 6.18 18.58 -9.77
C PHE A 298 7.08 19.24 -8.74
N ILE A 299 8.40 18.97 -8.82
CA ILE A 299 9.38 19.59 -7.91
C ILE A 299 9.57 21.08 -8.23
N LYS A 300 9.43 21.48 -9.49
CA LYS A 300 9.42 22.88 -9.93
C LYS A 300 8.05 23.55 -9.77
N GLY A 301 7.00 22.76 -9.67
CA GLY A 301 5.60 23.19 -9.54
C GLY A 301 5.15 23.38 -8.10
N ASP A 302 3.89 23.73 -7.99
CA ASP A 302 3.22 23.94 -6.73
C ASP A 302 2.14 22.85 -6.54
N VAL A 303 1.95 22.35 -5.32
CA VAL A 303 0.87 21.40 -5.00
C VAL A 303 -0.39 22.20 -4.70
N SER A 304 -1.42 22.01 -5.51
CA SER A 304 -2.72 22.64 -5.30
C SER A 304 -3.55 21.86 -4.28
N ILE A 305 -4.01 22.53 -3.23
CA ILE A 305 -4.99 22.02 -2.27
C ILE A 305 -6.36 22.54 -2.68
N PRO A 306 -7.29 21.68 -3.14
CA PRO A 306 -8.61 22.14 -3.57
C PRO A 306 -9.48 22.56 -2.38
N ASN A 307 -10.29 23.58 -2.60
CA ASN A 307 -11.34 23.98 -1.66
C ASN A 307 -12.55 23.03 -1.75
N LYS A 308 -12.29 21.73 -1.57
CA LYS A 308 -13.31 20.68 -1.56
C LYS A 308 -13.08 19.80 -0.32
N GLY A 309 -14.16 19.44 0.38
CA GLY A 309 -14.07 18.53 1.54
C GLY A 309 -13.70 19.19 2.86
N THR A 310 -13.78 20.53 2.97
CA THR A 310 -13.51 21.29 4.21
C THR A 310 -12.19 20.91 4.89
N PRO A 311 -11.03 21.06 4.22
CA PRO A 311 -9.75 20.77 4.86
C PRO A 311 -9.49 21.71 6.03
N THR A 312 -8.75 21.23 7.02
CA THR A 312 -8.37 22.00 8.20
C THR A 312 -6.94 22.55 8.08
N LEU A 313 -6.62 23.58 8.85
CA LEU A 313 -5.26 24.10 8.94
C LEU A 313 -4.26 23.00 9.30
N GLU A 314 -4.64 22.14 10.24
CA GLU A 314 -3.82 21.04 10.73
C GLU A 314 -3.60 19.97 9.63
N LEU A 315 -4.61 19.69 8.80
CA LEU A 315 -4.44 18.77 7.67
C LEU A 315 -3.47 19.34 6.63
N ILE A 316 -3.64 20.59 6.26
CA ILE A 316 -2.79 21.28 5.27
C ILE A 316 -1.36 21.40 5.79
N ASP A 317 -1.18 21.74 7.07
CA ASP A 317 0.14 21.81 7.69
C ASP A 317 0.85 20.45 7.69
N LEU A 318 0.12 19.36 8.03
CA LEU A 318 0.66 18.00 7.96
C LEU A 318 1.10 17.64 6.54
N ILE A 319 0.25 17.86 5.54
CA ILE A 319 0.57 17.57 4.14
C ILE A 319 1.80 18.39 3.70
N ASN A 320 1.80 19.68 3.99
CA ASN A 320 2.92 20.58 3.65
C ASN A 320 4.23 20.16 4.32
N GLY A 321 4.19 19.74 5.59
CA GLY A 321 5.37 19.27 6.32
C GLY A 321 5.91 17.92 5.81
N LEU A 322 5.02 17.05 5.30
CA LEU A 322 5.38 15.75 4.75
C LEU A 322 5.91 15.84 3.31
N LEU A 323 5.31 16.68 2.46
CA LEU A 323 5.68 16.85 1.06
C LEU A 323 6.79 17.91 0.89
N LYS A 324 7.83 17.86 1.69
CA LYS A 324 9.04 18.68 1.49
C LYS A 324 10.04 17.91 0.65
N VAL A 325 10.44 18.51 -0.48
CA VAL A 325 11.48 17.97 -1.37
C VAL A 325 12.80 17.89 -0.62
N ASP A 326 13.17 18.96 0.07
CA ASP A 326 14.33 18.97 0.97
C ASP A 326 14.06 18.08 2.20
N VAL A 327 14.73 16.93 2.24
CA VAL A 327 14.60 15.92 3.30
C VAL A 327 14.92 16.50 4.69
N SER A 328 15.79 17.53 4.77
CA SER A 328 16.14 18.18 6.04
C SER A 328 14.96 18.98 6.60
N LYS A 329 14.16 19.59 5.73
CA LYS A 329 12.98 20.39 6.07
C LYS A 329 11.71 19.55 6.22
N ARG A 330 11.70 18.30 5.71
CA ARG A 330 10.58 17.36 5.87
C ARG A 330 10.44 16.97 7.34
N TYR A 331 9.19 16.89 7.81
CA TYR A 331 8.90 16.45 9.16
C TYR A 331 9.66 15.17 9.55
N SER A 332 9.97 15.05 10.81
CA SER A 332 10.46 13.82 11.44
C SER A 332 9.29 12.99 11.96
N TRP A 333 9.51 11.72 12.24
CA TRP A 333 8.50 10.86 12.86
C TRP A 333 7.99 11.44 14.18
N ASN A 334 8.86 12.05 15.00
CA ASN A 334 8.45 12.69 16.25
C ASN A 334 7.49 13.87 16.01
N GLN A 335 7.71 14.68 14.98
CA GLN A 335 6.79 15.76 14.62
C GLN A 335 5.47 15.21 14.11
N VAL A 336 5.47 14.12 13.32
CA VAL A 336 4.25 13.52 12.79
C VAL A 336 3.38 12.89 13.89
N ILE A 337 3.97 12.08 14.78
CA ILE A 337 3.19 11.41 15.84
C ILE A 337 2.60 12.39 16.85
N ASN A 338 3.23 13.56 17.03
CA ASN A 338 2.76 14.64 17.91
C ASN A 338 2.03 15.76 17.16
N HIS A 339 1.76 15.59 15.87
CA HIS A 339 1.13 16.62 15.05
C HIS A 339 -0.33 16.86 15.47
N PRO A 340 -0.80 18.12 15.52
CA PRO A 340 -2.18 18.44 15.94
C PRO A 340 -3.26 17.67 15.15
N PHE A 341 -3.09 17.44 13.85
CA PHE A 341 -4.01 16.60 13.07
C PHE A 341 -4.09 15.15 13.60
N ILE A 342 -3.02 14.63 14.20
CA ILE A 342 -2.97 13.26 14.72
C ILE A 342 -3.51 13.18 16.15
N ILE A 343 -3.13 14.13 17.03
CA ILE A 343 -3.43 14.02 18.46
C ILE A 343 -4.76 14.67 18.86
N ASN A 344 -5.16 15.78 18.22
CA ASN A 344 -6.37 16.49 18.59
C ASN A 344 -7.64 15.81 18.08
N ASP A 345 -8.74 15.97 18.82
CA ASP A 345 -10.06 15.57 18.35
C ASP A 345 -10.49 16.44 17.17
N ILE A 346 -11.40 15.91 16.33
CA ILE A 346 -11.80 16.53 15.09
C ILE A 346 -12.44 17.91 15.28
N ASP A 347 -13.22 18.06 16.35
CA ASP A 347 -13.91 19.31 16.72
C ASP A 347 -12.97 20.43 17.21
N LYS A 348 -11.73 20.09 17.53
CA LYS A 348 -10.68 21.04 17.91
C LYS A 348 -9.82 21.49 16.73
N GLN A 349 -10.05 20.92 15.55
CA GLN A 349 -9.34 21.33 14.34
C GLN A 349 -9.98 22.57 13.73
N ARG A 350 -9.13 23.42 13.17
CA ARG A 350 -9.55 24.73 12.65
C ARG A 350 -9.81 24.62 11.14
N PRO A 351 -10.99 25.05 10.65
CA PRO A 351 -11.23 25.13 9.20
C PRO A 351 -10.15 25.97 8.52
N PHE A 352 -9.72 25.55 7.33
CA PHE A 352 -8.80 26.32 6.51
C PHE A 352 -9.59 27.39 5.74
N ASP A 353 -9.14 28.64 5.84
CA ASP A 353 -9.72 29.74 5.08
C ASP A 353 -9.02 29.88 3.73
N PHE A 354 -9.75 29.65 2.66
CA PHE A 354 -9.26 29.80 1.28
C PHE A 354 -9.33 31.25 0.78
N GLU A 355 -9.78 32.20 1.60
CA GLU A 355 -9.93 33.62 1.21
C GLU A 355 -10.77 33.78 -0.07
N GLY A 356 -11.80 32.95 -0.25
CA GLY A 356 -12.68 32.94 -1.42
C GLY A 356 -12.08 32.31 -2.68
N LYS A 357 -10.91 31.65 -2.61
CA LYS A 357 -10.28 30.97 -3.74
C LYS A 357 -10.74 29.51 -3.82
N ASP A 358 -10.71 28.95 -5.03
CA ASP A 358 -11.05 27.55 -5.28
C ASP A 358 -9.95 26.59 -4.84
N GLU A 359 -8.72 27.08 -4.67
CA GLU A 359 -7.56 26.27 -4.26
C GLU A 359 -6.52 27.09 -3.50
N TYR A 360 -5.76 26.41 -2.67
CA TYR A 360 -4.57 26.92 -2.00
C TYR A 360 -3.33 26.24 -2.57
N VAL A 361 -2.28 26.99 -2.83
CA VAL A 361 -1.07 26.50 -3.46
C VAL A 361 0.04 26.33 -2.42
N ILE A 362 0.49 25.09 -2.24
CA ILE A 362 1.70 24.79 -1.46
C ILE A 362 2.90 24.99 -2.38
N ASN A 363 3.77 25.96 -2.03
CA ASN A 363 4.99 26.18 -2.79
C ASN A 363 5.98 25.04 -2.52
N MET A 364 6.25 24.24 -3.55
CA MET A 364 7.21 23.13 -3.52
C MET A 364 8.62 23.59 -3.87
N LYS A 365 8.81 24.82 -4.38
CA LYS A 365 10.10 25.37 -4.73
C LYS A 365 11.01 25.39 -3.51
N SER A 366 11.76 24.35 -3.35
CA SER A 366 12.84 24.28 -2.40
C SER A 366 14.11 24.86 -3.02
N ASP A 367 15.15 25.04 -2.22
CA ASP A 367 16.41 25.64 -2.53
C ASP A 367 16.82 25.55 -4.01
N LYS A 368 17.25 26.67 -4.60
CA LYS A 368 17.83 26.75 -5.94
C LYS A 368 18.89 25.66 -6.18
N ASN A 369 19.70 25.36 -5.16
CA ASN A 369 20.75 24.35 -5.22
C ASN A 369 20.21 22.92 -5.48
N PHE A 370 19.01 22.57 -5.03
CA PHE A 370 18.43 21.26 -5.28
C PHE A 370 17.92 21.15 -6.74
N ILE A 371 17.32 22.22 -7.25
CA ILE A 371 16.86 22.30 -8.64
C ILE A 371 18.05 22.26 -9.60
N GLU A 372 19.11 23.02 -9.33
CA GLU A 372 20.36 22.99 -10.09
C GLU A 372 21.01 21.60 -10.10
N HIS A 373 21.00 20.91 -8.96
CA HIS A 373 21.53 19.54 -8.86
C HIS A 373 20.73 18.55 -9.72
N ILE A 374 19.40 18.66 -9.74
CA ILE A 374 18.53 17.85 -10.60
C ILE A 374 18.77 18.18 -12.09
N GLU A 375 18.97 19.45 -12.44
CA GLU A 375 19.24 19.86 -13.81
C GLU A 375 20.58 19.31 -14.30
N ILE A 376 21.60 19.28 -13.44
CA ILE A 376 22.91 18.68 -13.72
C ILE A 376 22.76 17.16 -13.93
N VAL A 377 22.07 16.46 -13.06
CA VAL A 377 21.85 15.01 -13.18
C VAL A 377 21.07 14.67 -14.45
N ASN A 378 20.05 15.44 -14.80
CA ASN A 378 19.30 15.27 -16.05
C ASN A 378 20.13 15.60 -17.30
N HIS A 379 21.06 16.53 -17.22
CA HIS A 379 21.96 16.84 -18.34
C HIS A 379 22.98 15.72 -18.57
N LEU A 380 23.58 15.22 -17.50
CA LEU A 380 24.54 14.10 -17.55
C LEU A 380 23.86 12.80 -18.04
N SER A 381 22.63 12.51 -17.61
CA SER A 381 21.91 11.33 -18.07
C SER A 381 21.46 11.40 -19.53
N LYS A 382 21.33 12.59 -20.13
CA LYS A 382 20.99 12.76 -21.54
C LYS A 382 22.19 12.69 -22.48
N GLU A 383 23.38 12.99 -22.00
CA GLU A 383 24.59 13.01 -22.84
C GLU A 383 25.32 11.65 -22.88
N GLU A 384 25.12 10.76 -21.88
CA GLU A 384 25.89 9.52 -21.72
C GLU A 384 25.09 8.23 -21.94
N ALA A 385 23.76 8.26 -21.98
CA ALA A 385 22.94 7.05 -22.15
C ALA A 385 22.34 6.96 -23.55
N THR A 386 22.62 5.85 -24.24
CA THR A 386 21.91 5.50 -25.46
C THR A 386 20.46 5.12 -25.16
N PRO A 387 19.51 5.26 -26.12
CA PRO A 387 18.12 4.85 -25.92
C PRO A 387 17.96 3.40 -25.47
N GLU A 388 18.89 2.53 -25.84
CA GLU A 388 18.91 1.10 -25.47
C GLU A 388 19.35 0.89 -24.03
N GLU A 389 20.32 1.67 -23.54
CA GLU A 389 20.75 1.64 -22.13
C GLU A 389 19.68 2.20 -21.20
N MET A 390 18.97 3.25 -21.63
CA MET A 390 17.80 3.77 -20.91
C MET A 390 16.69 2.73 -20.82
N GLN A 391 16.40 2.02 -21.92
CA GLN A 391 15.38 0.97 -21.96
C GLN A 391 15.73 -0.22 -21.06
N SER A 392 17.00 -0.60 -20.94
CA SER A 392 17.44 -1.71 -20.05
C SER A 392 17.34 -1.40 -18.56
N VAL A 393 17.50 -0.13 -18.18
CA VAL A 393 17.36 0.34 -16.79
C VAL A 393 15.88 0.46 -16.37
N PHE A 394 14.99 0.73 -17.33
CA PHE A 394 13.56 0.99 -17.10
C PHE A 394 12.65 -0.20 -17.45
N SER A 395 13.16 -1.22 -18.13
CA SER A 395 12.37 -2.39 -18.58
C SER A 395 11.61 -3.11 -17.45
N PRO A 396 12.16 -3.33 -16.24
CA PRO A 396 11.41 -3.95 -15.15
C PRO A 396 10.29 -3.08 -14.57
N LEU A 397 10.38 -1.76 -14.77
CA LEU A 397 9.34 -0.81 -14.31
C LEU A 397 8.24 -0.63 -15.35
N HIS A 398 8.57 -0.80 -16.63
CA HIS A 398 7.63 -0.61 -17.73
C HIS A 398 6.50 -1.65 -17.74
N GLU A 399 6.78 -2.92 -17.41
CA GLU A 399 5.75 -3.96 -17.34
C GLU A 399 4.77 -3.74 -16.17
N SER A 400 5.25 -3.27 -15.02
CA SER A 400 4.36 -2.91 -13.89
C SER A 400 3.61 -1.59 -14.11
N MET A 401 4.12 -0.72 -14.98
CA MET A 401 3.51 0.58 -15.31
C MET A 401 2.43 0.49 -16.37
N VAL A 402 2.53 -0.46 -17.31
CA VAL A 402 1.51 -0.67 -18.36
C VAL A 402 0.16 -1.04 -17.73
N ASP A 403 0.16 -1.85 -16.68
CA ASP A 403 -1.07 -2.18 -15.94
C ASP A 403 -1.67 -0.97 -15.22
N ILE A 404 -0.82 -0.13 -14.60
CA ILE A 404 -1.28 1.04 -13.85
C ILE A 404 -1.74 2.16 -14.79
N THR A 405 -1.00 2.39 -15.90
CA THR A 405 -1.39 3.41 -16.89
C THR A 405 -2.62 3.00 -17.69
N GLN A 406 -2.87 1.70 -17.93
CA GLN A 406 -4.12 1.24 -18.54
C GLN A 406 -5.31 1.41 -17.55
N GLU A 407 -5.16 1.15 -16.26
CA GLU A 407 -6.19 1.47 -15.26
C GLU A 407 -6.46 2.98 -15.13
N PHE A 408 -5.43 3.82 -15.25
CA PHE A 408 -5.59 5.28 -15.18
C PHE A 408 -6.00 5.91 -16.53
N SER A 409 -5.54 5.40 -17.70
CA SER A 409 -5.89 5.96 -19.03
C SER A 409 -7.29 5.56 -19.49
N MET A 410 -7.87 4.48 -18.99
CA MET A 410 -9.25 4.09 -19.33
C MET A 410 -10.32 4.89 -18.56
N LYS A 411 -9.94 5.84 -17.69
CA LYS A 411 -10.87 6.59 -16.84
C LYS A 411 -10.54 8.09 -16.72
N ASP A 412 -9.97 8.68 -17.78
CA ASP A 412 -9.82 10.16 -17.87
C ASP A 412 -11.13 10.95 -17.88
N ASP A 413 -12.29 10.27 -17.77
CA ASP A 413 -13.60 10.92 -17.60
C ASP A 413 -13.87 11.47 -16.17
N TRP A 414 -12.90 11.40 -15.26
CA TRP A 414 -13.06 11.91 -13.90
C TRP A 414 -12.86 13.43 -13.73
N THR A 415 -12.49 14.13 -14.81
CA THR A 415 -12.31 15.58 -14.77
C THR A 415 -13.61 16.36 -14.87
N ILE A 416 -14.75 15.71 -15.18
CA ILE A 416 -16.04 16.39 -15.32
C ILE A 416 -17.15 15.54 -14.69
N MET A 417 -17.20 15.45 -13.39
CA MET A 417 -18.45 15.43 -12.67
C MET A 417 -18.59 16.77 -11.97
N ASP A 418 -19.15 17.72 -12.68
CA ASP A 418 -19.77 18.92 -12.08
C ASP A 418 -20.78 18.42 -11.05
N LEU A 419 -20.36 18.38 -9.80
CA LEU A 419 -21.26 18.29 -8.67
C LEU A 419 -21.96 19.65 -8.55
N LYS A 420 -23.10 19.77 -9.23
CA LYS A 420 -24.10 20.80 -8.92
C LYS A 420 -24.74 20.52 -7.58
#